data_24257a0e6884469467d599a9d3d1f72d
#
_entry.id   24257a0e6884469467d599a9d3d1f72d
#
_cell.length_a   1.000
_cell.length_b   1.000
_cell.length_c   1.000
_cell.angle_alpha   90.00
_cell.angle_beta   90.00
_cell.angle_gamma   90.00
#
_symmetry.space_group_name_H-M   'P 1'
#
loop_
_entity.id
_entity.type
_entity.pdbx_description
1 polymer ?
#
loop_
_entity_poly.entity_id
_entity_poly.type
_entity_poly.pdbx_seq_one_letter_code
_entity_poly.pdbx_strand_id
1 'polypeptide(L)'
;MTYQFSTPNPVRDGLRRIIGSAVVRTVSLLALCAAYIQGPLTKIFDFNGALIEMDHFGLHPAAFFAVAVIVFELTASAMVVSGRLRWAGALALSCFTLLATFIALRFWEMAPGMDRMMATNAFYEHLGLAGAFVIVAALDLTKGEGK
;
A
#
# COMPACT_ATOMS: atom_id res chain seq x y z
N MET A 1 -9.76 -40.20 -19.81
CA MET A 1 -10.33 -38.84 -19.49
C MET A 1 -11.16 -38.98 -18.23
N THR A 2 -10.60 -38.64 -17.08
CA THR A 2 -11.30 -38.71 -15.79
C THR A 2 -11.87 -37.32 -15.49
N TYR A 3 -13.17 -37.16 -15.68
CA TYR A 3 -13.89 -35.95 -15.25
C TYR A 3 -14.00 -35.98 -13.72
N GLN A 4 -13.18 -35.17 -13.03
CA GLN A 4 -13.41 -34.89 -11.61
C GLN A 4 -14.60 -33.95 -11.50
N PHE A 5 -15.76 -34.48 -11.17
CA PHE A 5 -16.89 -33.71 -10.66
C PHE A 5 -16.51 -33.21 -9.26
N SER A 6 -16.09 -31.95 -9.15
CA SER A 6 -15.95 -31.31 -7.83
C SER A 6 -17.35 -31.13 -7.25
N THR A 7 -17.64 -31.83 -6.15
CA THR A 7 -18.87 -31.69 -5.40
C THR A 7 -19.08 -30.21 -4.97
N PRO A 8 -20.28 -29.65 -5.16
CA PRO A 8 -20.60 -28.29 -4.73
C PRO A 8 -20.37 -28.16 -3.22
N ASN A 9 -19.52 -27.24 -2.79
CA ASN A 9 -19.32 -26.95 -1.37
C ASN A 9 -20.03 -25.63 -1.04
N PRO A 10 -21.20 -25.67 -0.39
CA PRO A 10 -22.03 -24.49 -0.16
C PRO A 10 -21.31 -23.43 0.68
N VAL A 11 -20.41 -23.82 1.58
CA VAL A 11 -19.61 -22.90 2.40
C VAL A 11 -18.62 -22.14 1.52
N ARG A 12 -17.90 -22.83 0.64
CA ARG A 12 -16.95 -22.24 -0.30
C ARG A 12 -17.64 -21.28 -1.27
N ASP A 13 -18.82 -21.66 -1.77
CA ASP A 13 -19.58 -20.83 -2.71
C ASP A 13 -20.14 -19.59 -2.03
N GLY A 14 -20.61 -19.70 -0.78
CA GLY A 14 -21.01 -18.57 0.05
C GLY A 14 -19.87 -17.59 0.32
N LEU A 15 -18.71 -18.09 0.76
CA LEU A 15 -17.50 -17.29 0.99
C LEU A 15 -17.03 -16.60 -0.31
N ARG A 16 -16.99 -17.31 -1.43
CA ARG A 16 -16.60 -16.76 -2.73
C ARG A 16 -17.49 -15.60 -3.16
N ARG A 17 -18.81 -15.70 -2.90
CA ARG A 17 -19.77 -14.64 -3.21
C ARG A 17 -19.55 -13.40 -2.33
N ILE A 18 -19.30 -13.58 -1.03
CA ILE A 18 -19.06 -12.48 -0.09
C ILE A 18 -17.73 -11.79 -0.43
N ILE A 19 -16.63 -12.55 -0.44
CA ILE A 19 -15.27 -12.02 -0.66
C ILE A 19 -15.12 -11.45 -2.07
N GLY A 20 -15.79 -12.04 -3.06
CA GLY A 20 -15.80 -11.56 -4.45
C GLY A 20 -16.70 -10.35 -4.71
N SER A 21 -17.46 -9.89 -3.70
CA SER A 21 -18.37 -8.74 -3.88
C SER A 21 -17.58 -7.44 -4.12
N ALA A 22 -18.20 -6.54 -4.92
CA ALA A 22 -17.59 -5.23 -5.22
C ALA A 22 -17.35 -4.41 -3.94
N VAL A 23 -18.26 -4.51 -2.96
CA VAL A 23 -18.15 -3.79 -1.70
C VAL A 23 -16.94 -4.25 -0.89
N VAL A 24 -16.81 -5.56 -0.65
CA VAL A 24 -15.66 -6.10 0.11
C VAL A 24 -14.35 -5.74 -0.59
N ARG A 25 -14.27 -5.88 -1.91
CA ARG A 25 -13.09 -5.48 -2.68
C ARG A 25 -12.74 -4.01 -2.51
N THR A 26 -13.73 -3.11 -2.63
CA THR A 26 -13.49 -1.66 -2.50
C THR A 26 -13.04 -1.30 -1.08
N VAL A 27 -13.71 -1.84 -0.05
CA VAL A 27 -13.34 -1.61 1.36
C VAL A 27 -11.93 -2.13 1.65
N SER A 28 -11.58 -3.32 1.15
CA SER A 28 -10.23 -3.87 1.33
C SER A 28 -9.14 -3.02 0.64
N LEU A 29 -9.42 -2.50 -0.56
CA LEU A 29 -8.48 -1.61 -1.26
C LEU A 29 -8.35 -0.25 -0.57
N LEU A 30 -9.45 0.31 -0.04
CA LEU A 30 -9.40 1.53 0.77
C LEU A 30 -8.61 1.30 2.06
N ALA A 31 -8.82 0.18 2.76
CA ALA A 31 -8.05 -0.18 3.93
C ALA A 31 -6.55 -0.35 3.62
N LEU A 32 -6.23 -1.00 2.51
CA LEU A 32 -4.85 -1.18 2.04
C LEU A 32 -4.18 0.17 1.72
N CYS A 33 -4.92 1.12 1.14
CA CYS A 33 -4.42 2.45 0.82
C CYS A 33 -4.55 3.45 1.98
N ALA A 34 -5.06 3.06 3.15
CA ALA A 34 -5.42 4.00 4.22
C ALA A 34 -4.25 4.88 4.68
N ALA A 35 -3.06 4.32 4.84
CA ALA A 35 -1.86 5.07 5.21
C ALA A 35 -1.47 6.11 4.15
N TYR A 36 -1.58 5.75 2.87
CA TYR A 36 -1.25 6.60 1.70
C TYR A 36 -2.34 7.63 1.38
N ILE A 37 -3.46 7.58 2.06
CA ILE A 37 -4.49 8.61 2.03
C ILE A 37 -4.35 9.51 3.26
N GLN A 38 -4.19 8.91 4.44
CA GLN A 38 -4.08 9.62 5.72
C GLN A 38 -2.80 10.47 5.79
N GLY A 39 -1.64 9.92 5.39
CA GLY A 39 -0.35 10.63 5.42
C GLY A 39 -0.37 11.93 4.61
N PRO A 40 -0.75 11.91 3.31
CA PRO A 40 -0.90 13.14 2.53
C PRO A 40 -1.89 14.13 3.09
N LEU A 41 -3.04 13.67 3.61
CA LEU A 41 -4.00 14.57 4.24
C LEU A 41 -3.40 15.28 5.45
N THR A 42 -2.68 14.56 6.32
CA THR A 42 -1.96 15.19 7.44
C THR A 42 -0.96 16.24 6.94
N LYS A 43 -0.17 15.92 5.90
CA LYS A 43 0.80 16.86 5.30
C LYS A 43 0.14 18.08 4.67
N ILE A 44 -1.07 17.95 4.14
CA ILE A 44 -1.84 19.09 3.60
C ILE A 44 -2.31 20.02 4.72
N PHE A 45 -2.78 19.46 5.85
CA PHE A 45 -3.27 20.25 6.99
C PHE A 45 -2.14 20.82 7.85
N ASP A 46 -0.98 20.15 7.89
CA ASP A 46 0.24 20.61 8.56
C ASP A 46 1.42 20.59 7.59
N PHE A 47 1.44 21.55 6.68
CA PHE A 47 2.49 21.63 5.67
C PHE A 47 3.86 22.00 6.28
N ASN A 48 3.88 22.76 7.37
CA ASN A 48 5.14 23.04 8.07
C ASN A 48 5.74 21.77 8.70
N GLY A 49 4.92 20.92 9.29
CA GLY A 49 5.35 19.60 9.77
C GLY A 49 5.90 18.73 8.62
N ALA A 50 5.27 18.79 7.45
CA ALA A 50 5.75 18.08 6.27
C ALA A 50 7.13 18.59 5.80
N LEU A 51 7.40 19.89 5.86
CA LEU A 51 8.72 20.45 5.53
C LEU A 51 9.79 19.96 6.51
N ILE A 52 9.50 19.98 7.79
CA ILE A 52 10.41 19.48 8.85
C ILE A 52 10.69 17.97 8.64
N GLU A 53 9.67 17.19 8.29
CA GLU A 53 9.84 15.76 7.97
C GLU A 53 10.78 15.56 6.77
N MET A 54 10.61 16.31 5.68
CA MET A 54 11.50 16.21 4.52
C MET A 54 12.94 16.61 4.85
N ASP A 55 13.12 17.69 5.60
CA ASP A 55 14.45 18.13 6.07
C ASP A 55 15.11 17.07 6.97
N HIS A 56 14.33 16.44 7.86
CA HIS A 56 14.82 15.36 8.73
C HIS A 56 15.37 14.17 7.92
N PHE A 57 14.75 13.83 6.79
CA PHE A 57 15.23 12.77 5.90
C PHE A 57 16.26 13.25 4.86
N GLY A 58 16.69 14.52 4.93
CA GLY A 58 17.67 15.10 4.00
C GLY A 58 17.13 15.30 2.57
N LEU A 59 15.82 15.41 2.42
CA LEU A 59 15.16 15.59 1.12
C LEU A 59 15.03 17.09 0.79
N HIS A 60 15.98 17.60 0.03
CA HIS A 60 16.01 19.03 -0.36
C HIS A 60 15.80 19.25 -1.87
N PRO A 61 15.02 20.26 -2.29
CA PRO A 61 14.25 21.23 -1.49
C PRO A 61 13.01 20.59 -0.82
N ALA A 62 12.85 20.81 0.50
CA ALA A 62 11.81 20.15 1.30
C ALA A 62 10.39 20.34 0.74
N ALA A 63 10.05 21.57 0.30
CA ALA A 63 8.73 21.89 -0.25
C ALA A 63 8.43 21.10 -1.53
N PHE A 64 9.42 20.88 -2.39
CA PHE A 64 9.26 20.08 -3.61
C PHE A 64 8.94 18.64 -3.27
N PHE A 65 9.73 18.03 -2.35
CA PHE A 65 9.52 16.63 -1.96
C PHE A 65 8.20 16.44 -1.18
N ALA A 66 7.82 17.38 -0.30
CA ALA A 66 6.54 17.32 0.40
C ALA A 66 5.37 17.29 -0.57
N VAL A 67 5.34 18.22 -1.56
CA VAL A 67 4.29 18.22 -2.58
C VAL A 67 4.34 16.99 -3.46
N ALA A 68 5.53 16.55 -3.89
CA ALA A 68 5.69 15.38 -4.73
C ALA A 68 5.17 14.10 -4.04
N VAL A 69 5.47 13.91 -2.76
CA VAL A 69 4.97 12.77 -1.96
C VAL A 69 3.45 12.83 -1.84
N ILE A 70 2.87 14.00 -1.50
CA ILE A 70 1.42 14.18 -1.40
C ILE A 70 0.72 13.80 -2.70
N VAL A 71 1.18 14.35 -3.82
CA VAL A 71 0.56 14.10 -5.14
C VAL A 71 0.73 12.64 -5.55
N PHE A 72 1.91 12.08 -5.33
CA PHE A 72 2.22 10.69 -5.66
C PHE A 72 1.32 9.71 -4.89
N GLU A 73 1.26 9.81 -3.56
CA GLU A 73 0.50 8.89 -2.72
C GLU A 73 -1.01 8.96 -3.01
N LEU A 74 -1.57 10.16 -3.17
CA LEU A 74 -2.99 10.32 -3.50
C LEU A 74 -3.32 9.81 -4.90
N THR A 75 -2.46 10.08 -5.90
CA THR A 75 -2.67 9.62 -7.28
C THR A 75 -2.59 8.10 -7.36
N ALA A 76 -1.54 7.49 -6.79
CA ALA A 76 -1.36 6.06 -6.81
C ALA A 76 -2.49 5.34 -6.05
N SER A 77 -2.93 5.87 -4.89
CA SER A 77 -4.08 5.35 -4.15
C SER A 77 -5.38 5.44 -4.96
N ALA A 78 -5.61 6.57 -5.65
CA ALA A 78 -6.77 6.73 -6.53
C ALA A 78 -6.76 5.72 -7.70
N MET A 79 -5.60 5.43 -8.28
CA MET A 79 -5.45 4.39 -9.31
C MET A 79 -5.82 3.01 -8.77
N VAL A 80 -5.31 2.64 -7.59
CA VAL A 80 -5.60 1.35 -6.94
C VAL A 80 -7.09 1.20 -6.64
N VAL A 81 -7.71 2.19 -6.01
CA VAL A 81 -9.12 2.12 -5.57
C VAL A 81 -10.07 2.18 -6.76
N SER A 82 -9.86 3.12 -7.70
CA SER A 82 -10.75 3.28 -8.87
C SER A 82 -10.65 2.12 -9.87
N GLY A 83 -9.53 1.39 -9.88
CA GLY A 83 -9.27 0.34 -10.84
C GLY A 83 -8.71 0.80 -12.19
N ARG A 84 -8.48 2.09 -12.36
CA ARG A 84 -7.79 2.64 -13.54
C ARG A 84 -6.30 2.47 -13.37
N LEU A 85 -5.68 1.60 -14.17
CA LEU A 85 -4.26 1.24 -14.05
C LEU A 85 -3.91 0.75 -12.63
N ARG A 86 -4.78 -0.06 -12.01
CA ARG A 86 -4.61 -0.55 -10.63
C ARG A 86 -3.26 -1.19 -10.42
N TRP A 87 -2.81 -2.02 -11.35
CA TRP A 87 -1.51 -2.67 -11.31
C TRP A 87 -0.35 -1.67 -11.20
N ALA A 88 -0.42 -0.57 -11.96
CA ALA A 88 0.63 0.45 -11.97
C ALA A 88 0.64 1.24 -10.64
N GLY A 89 -0.54 1.67 -10.14
CA GLY A 89 -0.67 2.32 -8.85
C GLY A 89 -0.18 1.43 -7.70
N ALA A 90 -0.53 0.15 -7.73
CA ALA A 90 -0.10 -0.81 -6.70
C ALA A 90 1.42 -1.04 -6.72
N LEU A 91 2.04 -1.22 -7.89
CA LEU A 91 3.50 -1.33 -7.99
C LEU A 91 4.20 -0.04 -7.56
N ALA A 92 3.66 1.13 -7.91
CA ALA A 92 4.18 2.42 -7.50
C ALA A 92 4.17 2.56 -5.97
N LEU A 93 3.04 2.23 -5.30
CA LEU A 93 2.97 2.23 -3.83
C LEU A 93 3.88 1.20 -3.20
N SER A 94 4.03 0.01 -3.78
CA SER A 94 4.96 -1.01 -3.29
C SER A 94 6.41 -0.49 -3.30
N CYS A 95 6.87 0.06 -4.43
CA CYS A 95 8.21 0.63 -4.55
C CYS A 95 8.41 1.80 -3.58
N PHE A 96 7.45 2.71 -3.49
CA PHE A 96 7.50 3.84 -2.57
C PHE A 96 7.61 3.37 -1.11
N THR A 97 6.78 2.37 -0.72
CA THR A 97 6.82 1.80 0.63
C THR A 97 8.20 1.26 0.97
N LEU A 98 8.79 0.48 0.07
CA LEU A 98 10.14 -0.05 0.28
C LEU A 98 11.17 1.07 0.42
N LEU A 99 11.17 2.05 -0.48
CA LEU A 99 12.09 3.19 -0.41
C LEU A 99 11.94 3.96 0.90
N ALA A 100 10.71 4.35 1.26
CA ALA A 100 10.42 5.06 2.51
C ALA A 100 10.83 4.24 3.74
N THR A 101 10.59 2.92 3.73
CA THR A 101 10.96 2.02 4.82
C THR A 101 12.46 2.00 5.06
N PHE A 102 13.27 1.87 4.01
CA PHE A 102 14.73 1.86 4.13
C PHE A 102 15.31 3.23 4.51
N ILE A 103 14.62 4.31 4.21
CA ILE A 103 15.03 5.67 4.61
C ILE A 103 14.65 5.94 6.07
N ALA A 104 13.41 5.63 6.46
CA ALA A 104 12.84 6.07 7.74
C ALA A 104 12.99 5.06 8.88
N LEU A 105 13.01 3.75 8.58
CA LEU A 105 12.96 2.69 9.60
C LEU A 105 14.28 1.93 9.71
N ARG A 106 15.39 2.64 9.88
CA ARG A 106 16.73 2.07 10.05
C ARG A 106 16.96 1.58 11.49
N PHE A 107 16.15 0.59 11.91
CA PHE A 107 16.20 0.06 13.27
C PHE A 107 17.56 -0.54 13.65
N TRP A 108 18.36 -0.96 12.69
CA TRP A 108 19.72 -1.49 12.91
C TRP A 108 20.71 -0.43 13.38
N GLU A 109 20.43 0.86 13.16
CA GLU A 109 21.22 2.00 13.61
C GLU A 109 20.78 2.52 14.99
N MET A 110 19.65 2.03 15.50
CA MET A 110 19.05 2.51 16.76
C MET A 110 19.58 1.76 17.97
N ALA A 111 19.74 2.47 19.09
CA ALA A 111 20.06 1.85 20.38
C ALA A 111 18.95 0.87 20.82
N PRO A 112 19.30 -0.21 21.55
CA PRO A 112 18.29 -1.10 22.12
C PRO A 112 17.28 -0.35 23.01
N GLY A 113 15.99 -0.58 22.79
CA GLY A 113 14.91 0.09 23.51
C GLY A 113 13.57 -0.03 22.80
N MET A 114 12.56 0.66 23.32
CA MET A 114 11.20 0.65 22.79
C MET A 114 11.15 1.19 21.36
N ASP A 115 11.86 2.28 21.08
CA ASP A 115 11.85 2.92 19.74
C ASP A 115 12.40 1.97 18.67
N ARG A 116 13.51 1.25 18.97
CA ARG A 116 14.06 0.23 18.06
C ARG A 116 13.05 -0.90 17.83
N MET A 117 12.37 -1.35 18.89
CA MET A 117 11.37 -2.41 18.76
C MET A 117 10.20 -1.95 17.90
N MET A 118 9.70 -0.73 18.09
CA MET A 118 8.62 -0.15 17.27
C MET A 118 9.05 0.00 15.81
N ALA A 119 10.24 0.54 15.55
CA ALA A 119 10.79 0.68 14.20
C ALA A 119 10.99 -0.69 13.52
N THR A 120 11.41 -1.71 14.28
CA THR A 120 11.54 -3.08 13.77
C THR A 120 10.18 -3.64 13.34
N ASN A 121 9.16 -3.51 14.19
CA ASN A 121 7.80 -3.97 13.86
C ASN A 121 7.27 -3.26 12.62
N ALA A 122 7.36 -1.92 12.59
CA ALA A 122 6.92 -1.12 11.45
C ALA A 122 7.66 -1.51 10.15
N PHE A 123 8.96 -1.81 10.22
CA PHE A 123 9.72 -2.28 9.06
C PHE A 123 9.11 -3.55 8.45
N TYR A 124 8.84 -4.57 9.26
CA TYR A 124 8.25 -5.82 8.77
C TYR A 124 6.80 -5.66 8.34
N GLU A 125 6.02 -4.80 9.00
CA GLU A 125 4.67 -4.44 8.56
C GLU A 125 4.69 -3.79 7.17
N HIS A 126 5.63 -2.89 6.90
CA HIS A 126 5.79 -2.27 5.59
C HIS A 126 6.24 -3.26 4.52
N LEU A 127 7.08 -4.24 4.84
CA LEU A 127 7.40 -5.33 3.90
C LEU A 127 6.15 -6.13 3.54
N GLY A 128 5.30 -6.45 4.53
CA GLY A 128 4.02 -7.11 4.29
C GLY A 128 3.08 -6.28 3.42
N LEU A 129 3.02 -4.97 3.67
CA LEU A 129 2.22 -4.02 2.91
C LEU A 129 2.70 -3.92 1.44
N ALA A 130 4.01 -3.80 1.22
CA ALA A 130 4.59 -3.80 -0.12
C ALA A 130 4.28 -5.11 -0.87
N GLY A 131 4.40 -6.26 -0.20
CA GLY A 131 4.02 -7.56 -0.76
C GLY A 131 2.54 -7.64 -1.13
N ALA A 132 1.64 -7.10 -0.29
CA ALA A 132 0.22 -7.05 -0.58
C ALA A 132 -0.08 -6.23 -1.85
N PHE A 133 0.59 -5.10 -2.06
CA PHE A 133 0.46 -4.33 -3.30
C PHE A 133 0.95 -5.09 -4.54
N VAL A 134 2.03 -5.85 -4.44
CA VAL A 134 2.48 -6.72 -5.54
C VAL A 134 1.41 -7.76 -5.89
N ILE A 135 0.76 -8.38 -4.90
CA ILE A 135 -0.34 -9.32 -5.12
C ILE A 135 -1.52 -8.62 -5.82
N VAL A 136 -1.88 -7.40 -5.40
CA VAL A 136 -2.94 -6.61 -6.05
C VAL A 136 -2.61 -6.35 -7.52
N ALA A 137 -1.37 -5.98 -7.82
CA ALA A 137 -0.91 -5.75 -9.19
C ALA A 137 -0.97 -7.04 -10.04
N ALA A 138 -0.47 -8.15 -9.51
CA ALA A 138 -0.50 -9.44 -10.19
C ALA A 138 -1.92 -9.90 -10.52
N LEU A 139 -2.84 -9.78 -9.55
CA LEU A 139 -4.25 -10.13 -9.74
C LEU A 139 -4.97 -9.23 -10.75
N ASP A 140 -4.56 -7.97 -10.88
CA ASP A 140 -5.14 -7.05 -11.86
C ASP A 140 -4.66 -7.37 -13.29
N LEU A 141 -3.37 -7.65 -13.44
CA LEU A 141 -2.75 -8.02 -14.73
C LEU A 141 -3.32 -9.33 -15.26
N THR A 142 -3.44 -10.37 -14.43
CA THR A 142 -3.98 -11.67 -14.86
C THR A 142 -5.46 -11.63 -15.24
N LYS A 143 -6.23 -10.67 -14.74
CA LYS A 143 -7.63 -10.46 -15.17
C LYS A 143 -7.75 -9.83 -16.55
N GLY A 144 -6.74 -9.11 -17.01
CA GLY A 144 -6.70 -8.47 -18.32
C GLY A 144 -6.45 -9.45 -19.48
N GLU A 145 -5.79 -10.58 -19.21
CA GLU A 145 -5.44 -11.59 -20.22
C GLU A 145 -6.60 -12.54 -20.61
N GLY A 146 -7.72 -12.47 -19.88
CA GLY A 146 -8.89 -13.33 -20.10
C GLY A 146 -10.03 -12.67 -20.91
N LYS A 147 -9.78 -11.54 -21.57
CA LYS A 147 -10.69 -10.86 -22.49
C LYS A 147 -10.10 -10.84 -23.88
#